data_758565249d09c91cb0145d3fbd618c6e
#
_entry.id   758565249d09c91cb0145d3fbd618c6e
#
_cell.length_a   1.000
_cell.length_b   1.000
_cell.length_c   1.000
_cell.angle_alpha   90.00
_cell.angle_beta   90.00
_cell.angle_gamma   90.00
#
_symmetry.space_group_name_H-M   'P 1'
#
loop_
_entity.id
_entity.type
_entity.pdbx_description
1 polymer ?
#
loop_
_entity_poly.entity_id
_entity_poly.type
_entity_poly.pdbx_seq_one_letter_code
_entity_poly.pdbx_strand_id
1 'polypeptide(L)'
;MSYYYEKISENNGLPAKFMLSQCKDLTIPAHWHDYLEVLYMMKGELTAVVQAGSYLLTPGSLMVINSKELHMTRANGSVSYILLQISAGQLQNFLPSGTNLHFQTMITPAEKADVFSSLRRNLEHMLDAYTCQESGYQFFFAANLYEFLYHLYKNFCSAFPSAPETRANRDLERVTQVMDWVRNHFQEQLTLDDAAASLAVSREYFCRLFKRYTGQTFLEYLNSVRTMHLYEDLKNTDDSITVLMEKNGISNYKVFMRTFKKLYGDTPQKIRSGIREYFSPELPS
;
A
#
# COMPACT_ATOMS: atom_id res chain seq x y z
N MET A 1 -6.12 13.58 7.45
CA MET A 1 -5.45 12.27 7.56
C MET A 1 -4.53 12.08 6.39
N SER A 2 -3.31 11.68 6.64
CA SER A 2 -2.24 11.65 5.62
C SER A 2 -2.27 10.32 4.84
N TYR A 3 -2.65 10.34 3.59
CA TYR A 3 -2.84 9.15 2.73
C TYR A 3 -1.56 8.51 2.21
N TYR A 4 -0.38 8.99 2.61
CA TYR A 4 0.93 8.47 2.18
C TYR A 4 1.71 7.82 3.29
N TYR A 5 1.32 8.13 4.51
CA TYR A 5 1.54 7.29 5.66
C TYR A 5 0.20 6.58 5.92
N GLU A 6 0.07 5.36 5.47
CA GLU A 6 -1.13 4.57 5.75
C GLU A 6 -1.19 4.30 7.25
N LYS A 7 -2.14 4.95 7.95
CA LYS A 7 -2.42 4.62 9.33
C LYS A 7 -3.22 3.32 9.34
N ILE A 8 -2.51 2.23 9.58
CA ILE A 8 -3.08 0.90 9.62
C ILE A 8 -3.80 0.73 10.95
N SER A 9 -5.11 0.42 10.91
CA SER A 9 -5.86 0.02 12.09
C SER A 9 -5.77 -1.49 12.25
N GLU A 10 -5.47 -1.95 13.46
CA GLU A 10 -5.45 -3.37 13.81
C GLU A 10 -6.86 -3.96 13.73
N ASN A 11 -6.96 -5.22 13.30
CA ASN A 11 -8.24 -5.93 13.16
C ASN A 11 -8.63 -6.56 14.50
N ASN A 12 -9.70 -6.09 15.13
CA ASN A 12 -10.50 -6.78 16.18
C ASN A 12 -9.71 -7.71 17.14
N GLY A 13 -8.63 -7.21 17.77
CA GLY A 13 -7.83 -7.97 18.72
C GLY A 13 -6.82 -8.96 18.09
N LEU A 14 -6.63 -8.94 16.78
CA LEU A 14 -5.53 -9.66 16.14
C LEU A 14 -4.22 -8.87 16.24
N PRO A 15 -3.08 -9.56 16.36
CA PRO A 15 -1.76 -8.94 16.48
C PRO A 15 -1.20 -8.37 15.16
N ALA A 16 -2.02 -8.31 14.10
CA ALA A 16 -1.66 -7.78 12.80
C ALA A 16 -2.91 -7.36 12.02
N LYS A 17 -2.80 -6.45 11.07
CA LYS A 17 -3.85 -6.26 10.06
C LYS A 17 -3.76 -7.40 9.08
N PHE A 18 -4.89 -8.06 8.86
CA PHE A 18 -5.00 -9.19 7.94
C PHE A 18 -6.29 -9.08 7.13
N MET A 19 -6.20 -9.34 5.83
CA MET A 19 -7.38 -9.35 4.98
C MET A 19 -7.16 -10.18 3.71
N LEU A 20 -8.25 -10.77 3.22
CA LEU A 20 -8.35 -11.28 1.86
C LEU A 20 -8.85 -10.14 0.97
N SER A 21 -7.98 -9.61 0.12
CA SER A 21 -8.34 -8.61 -0.87
C SER A 21 -8.83 -9.28 -2.15
N GLN A 22 -10.03 -8.90 -2.59
CA GLN A 22 -10.62 -9.33 -3.86
C GLN A 22 -11.12 -8.10 -4.60
N CYS A 23 -10.48 -7.77 -5.69
CA CYS A 23 -10.79 -6.54 -6.43
C CYS A 23 -10.55 -6.70 -7.93
N LYS A 24 -11.05 -5.72 -8.68
CA LYS A 24 -10.85 -5.63 -10.13
C LYS A 24 -10.26 -4.27 -10.47
N ASP A 25 -9.28 -4.27 -11.37
CA ASP A 25 -8.64 -3.04 -11.85
C ASP A 25 -8.09 -2.15 -10.72
N LEU A 26 -7.37 -2.77 -9.77
CA LEU A 26 -6.79 -2.11 -8.61
C LEU A 26 -5.64 -1.18 -9.00
N THR A 27 -5.59 -0.01 -8.39
CA THR A 27 -4.37 0.82 -8.35
C THR A 27 -4.24 1.44 -6.96
N ILE A 28 -3.20 1.06 -6.22
CA ILE A 28 -2.79 1.70 -4.98
C ILE A 28 -1.59 2.58 -5.32
N PRO A 29 -1.72 3.92 -5.25
CA PRO A 29 -0.64 4.85 -5.57
C PRO A 29 0.57 4.66 -4.66
N ALA A 30 1.71 5.21 -5.07
CA ALA A 30 2.94 5.15 -4.30
C ALA A 30 2.73 5.74 -2.89
N HIS A 31 3.07 4.94 -1.87
CA HIS A 31 2.96 5.26 -0.46
C HIS A 31 4.01 4.48 0.34
N TRP A 32 4.12 4.77 1.62
CA TRP A 32 4.94 4.03 2.56
C TRP A 32 4.29 4.03 3.96
N HIS A 33 4.68 3.09 4.79
CA HIS A 33 4.20 2.95 6.17
C HIS A 33 5.26 2.28 7.06
N ASP A 34 5.10 2.36 8.38
CA ASP A 34 6.01 1.73 9.37
C ASP A 34 5.67 0.25 9.65
N TYR A 35 5.07 -0.44 8.69
CA TYR A 35 4.68 -1.85 8.79
C TYR A 35 5.51 -2.71 7.84
N LEU A 36 5.80 -3.93 8.26
CA LEU A 36 6.16 -5.00 7.34
C LEU A 36 4.88 -5.44 6.63
N GLU A 37 4.87 -5.40 5.32
CA GLU A 37 3.72 -5.84 4.52
C GLU A 37 4.06 -7.11 3.75
N VAL A 38 3.13 -8.05 3.77
CA VAL A 38 3.24 -9.30 3.01
C VAL A 38 2.05 -9.42 2.08
N LEU A 39 2.34 -9.68 0.79
CA LEU A 39 1.37 -9.96 -0.24
C LEU A 39 1.54 -11.41 -0.71
N TYR A 40 0.50 -12.23 -0.59
CA TYR A 40 0.50 -13.58 -1.14
C TYR A 40 -0.60 -13.69 -2.22
N MET A 41 -0.18 -13.89 -3.46
CA MET A 41 -1.08 -13.94 -4.61
C MET A 41 -1.81 -15.26 -4.69
N MET A 42 -3.14 -15.21 -4.74
CA MET A 42 -4.01 -16.38 -4.91
C MET A 42 -4.56 -16.49 -6.34
N LYS A 43 -4.98 -15.36 -6.95
CA LYS A 43 -5.53 -15.32 -8.31
C LYS A 43 -5.19 -14.02 -9.03
N GLY A 44 -5.03 -14.08 -10.34
CA GLY A 44 -4.75 -12.95 -11.21
C GLY A 44 -3.29 -12.50 -11.17
N GLU A 45 -3.01 -11.29 -11.65
CA GLU A 45 -1.66 -10.73 -11.74
C GLU A 45 -1.64 -9.33 -11.12
N LEU A 46 -0.63 -9.07 -10.30
CA LEU A 46 -0.40 -7.79 -9.65
C LEU A 46 1.01 -7.31 -9.97
N THR A 47 1.13 -6.10 -10.52
CA THR A 47 2.42 -5.42 -10.66
C THR A 47 2.67 -4.59 -9.40
N ALA A 48 3.81 -4.80 -8.74
CA ALA A 48 4.28 -3.97 -7.65
C ALA A 48 5.56 -3.23 -8.06
N VAL A 49 5.66 -1.94 -7.73
CA VAL A 49 6.91 -1.20 -7.77
C VAL A 49 7.31 -0.94 -6.33
N VAL A 50 8.47 -1.47 -5.93
CA VAL A 50 9.03 -1.28 -4.59
C VAL A 50 10.36 -0.58 -4.75
N GLN A 51 10.48 0.62 -4.18
CA GLN A 51 11.60 1.52 -4.41
C GLN A 51 11.82 1.73 -5.93
N ALA A 52 12.86 1.18 -6.52
CA ALA A 52 13.15 1.31 -7.96
C ALA A 52 13.02 -0.04 -8.71
N GLY A 53 12.60 -1.09 -8.02
CA GLY A 53 12.35 -2.42 -8.59
C GLY A 53 10.88 -2.55 -9.07
N SER A 54 10.67 -3.25 -10.17
CA SER A 54 9.33 -3.60 -10.66
C SER A 54 9.17 -5.12 -10.64
N TYR A 55 8.10 -5.59 -10.05
CA TYR A 55 7.84 -7.02 -9.80
C TYR A 55 6.47 -7.39 -10.32
N LEU A 56 6.37 -8.52 -11.01
CA LEU A 56 5.10 -9.13 -11.39
C LEU A 56 4.80 -10.28 -10.43
N LEU A 57 3.71 -10.16 -9.69
CA LEU A 57 3.21 -11.20 -8.82
C LEU A 57 2.15 -12.00 -9.56
N THR A 58 2.35 -13.30 -9.63
CA THR A 58 1.42 -14.30 -10.18
C THR A 58 0.93 -15.23 -9.06
N PRO A 59 -0.10 -16.05 -9.26
CA PRO A 59 -0.58 -16.98 -8.25
C PRO A 59 0.55 -17.82 -7.64
N GLY A 60 0.61 -17.83 -6.31
CA GLY A 60 1.68 -18.48 -5.54
C GLY A 60 2.90 -17.58 -5.27
N SER A 61 2.97 -16.36 -5.81
CA SER A 61 4.03 -15.40 -5.45
C SER A 61 3.82 -14.88 -4.03
N LEU A 62 4.92 -14.78 -3.28
CA LEU A 62 4.98 -14.15 -1.96
C LEU A 62 5.94 -12.97 -2.03
N MET A 63 5.42 -11.77 -1.77
CA MET A 63 6.21 -10.53 -1.71
C MET A 63 6.23 -10.02 -0.29
N VAL A 64 7.38 -9.50 0.11
CA VAL A 64 7.57 -8.78 1.37
C VAL A 64 8.01 -7.36 1.07
N ILE A 65 7.30 -6.37 1.60
CA ILE A 65 7.62 -4.95 1.53
C ILE A 65 8.06 -4.54 2.93
N ASN A 66 9.30 -4.07 3.03
CA ASN A 66 9.87 -3.71 4.33
C ASN A 66 9.29 -2.38 4.84
N SER A 67 9.32 -2.21 6.16
CA SER A 67 8.95 -0.94 6.79
C SER A 67 9.67 0.24 6.13
N LYS A 68 8.92 1.30 5.86
CA LYS A 68 9.39 2.55 5.21
C LYS A 68 9.81 2.40 3.75
N GLU A 69 9.60 1.26 3.11
CA GLU A 69 9.82 1.14 1.67
C GLU A 69 8.69 1.80 0.89
N LEU A 70 9.07 2.72 -0.02
CA LEU A 70 8.14 3.33 -0.96
C LEU A 70 7.68 2.27 -1.95
N HIS A 71 6.37 2.06 -2.04
CA HIS A 71 5.79 1.07 -2.93
C HIS A 71 4.46 1.49 -3.53
N MET A 72 4.10 0.89 -4.66
CA MET A 72 2.80 1.00 -5.30
C MET A 72 2.40 -0.35 -5.86
N THR A 73 1.10 -0.61 -5.95
CA THR A 73 0.58 -1.83 -6.58
C THR A 73 -0.47 -1.52 -7.63
N ARG A 74 -0.50 -2.33 -8.69
CA ARG A 74 -1.45 -2.19 -9.78
C ARG A 74 -1.84 -3.56 -10.34
N ALA A 75 -3.13 -3.79 -10.48
CA ALA A 75 -3.69 -4.91 -11.21
C ALA A 75 -4.58 -4.43 -12.36
N ASN A 76 -4.50 -5.12 -13.49
CA ASN A 76 -5.45 -5.00 -14.59
C ASN A 76 -6.25 -6.30 -14.62
N GLY A 77 -7.57 -6.21 -14.38
CA GLY A 77 -8.44 -7.37 -14.25
C GLY A 77 -8.65 -7.79 -12.79
N SER A 78 -9.26 -8.96 -12.60
CA SER A 78 -9.62 -9.46 -11.27
C SER A 78 -8.43 -10.10 -10.57
N VAL A 79 -8.19 -9.72 -9.32
CA VAL A 79 -7.13 -10.27 -8.47
C VAL A 79 -7.68 -10.68 -7.11
N SER A 80 -7.05 -11.69 -6.52
CA SER A 80 -7.26 -12.10 -5.13
C SER A 80 -5.92 -12.36 -4.48
N TYR A 81 -5.66 -11.72 -3.31
CA TYR A 81 -4.43 -11.89 -2.56
C TYR A 81 -4.66 -11.71 -1.06
N ILE A 82 -3.84 -12.37 -0.25
CA ILE A 82 -3.76 -12.12 1.18
C ILE A 82 -2.86 -10.91 1.40
N LEU A 83 -3.34 -9.95 2.18
CA LEU A 83 -2.59 -8.83 2.72
C LEU A 83 -2.39 -9.03 4.23
N LEU A 84 -1.13 -9.06 4.67
CA LEU A 84 -0.75 -9.11 6.08
C LEU A 84 0.19 -7.94 6.38
N GLN A 85 -0.18 -7.08 7.34
CA GLN A 85 0.63 -5.93 7.75
C GLN A 85 0.94 -6.02 9.25
N ILE A 86 2.23 -6.00 9.60
CA ILE A 86 2.74 -6.20 10.96
C ILE A 86 3.51 -4.95 11.37
N SER A 87 3.18 -4.34 12.51
CA SER A 87 3.85 -3.11 12.95
C SER A 87 5.33 -3.37 13.26
N ALA A 88 6.20 -2.41 12.90
CA ALA A 88 7.62 -2.49 13.21
C ALA A 88 7.87 -2.62 14.73
N GLY A 89 7.01 -2.00 15.57
CA GLY A 89 7.08 -2.12 17.02
C GLY A 89 6.86 -3.55 17.52
N GLN A 90 5.94 -4.31 16.92
CA GLN A 90 5.72 -5.71 17.29
C GLN A 90 6.94 -6.58 16.96
N LEU A 91 7.57 -6.37 15.81
CA LEU A 91 8.79 -7.09 15.44
C LEU A 91 9.95 -6.77 16.39
N GLN A 92 10.09 -5.51 16.80
CA GLN A 92 11.16 -5.07 17.71
C GLN A 92 11.03 -5.67 19.12
N ASN A 93 9.82 -6.03 19.59
CA ASN A 93 9.63 -6.64 20.89
C ASN A 93 10.37 -7.99 21.07
N PHE A 94 10.73 -8.65 19.98
CA PHE A 94 11.42 -9.95 20.00
C PHE A 94 12.91 -9.87 19.62
N LEU A 95 13.41 -8.65 19.39
CA LEU A 95 14.76 -8.45 18.85
C LEU A 95 15.56 -7.48 19.72
N PRO A 96 16.90 -7.58 19.74
CA PRO A 96 17.75 -6.62 20.42
C PRO A 96 17.47 -5.19 19.89
N SER A 97 17.48 -4.20 20.80
CA SER A 97 17.29 -2.79 20.43
C SER A 97 18.25 -2.34 19.34
N GLY A 98 17.74 -1.63 18.33
CA GLY A 98 18.53 -1.13 17.22
C GLY A 98 18.79 -2.15 16.09
N THR A 99 18.16 -3.33 16.13
CA THR A 99 18.24 -4.28 15.02
C THR A 99 17.44 -3.77 13.82
N ASN A 100 18.13 -3.46 12.71
CA ASN A 100 17.49 -3.14 11.45
C ASN A 100 17.25 -4.44 10.68
N LEU A 101 15.97 -4.82 10.54
CA LEU A 101 15.56 -5.97 9.72
C LEU A 101 15.32 -5.54 8.29
N HIS A 102 15.85 -6.32 7.37
CA HIS A 102 15.50 -6.19 5.96
C HIS A 102 15.25 -7.57 5.39
N PHE A 103 14.04 -7.79 4.88
CA PHE A 103 13.61 -9.04 4.30
C PHE A 103 13.75 -8.99 2.78
N GLN A 104 14.00 -10.15 2.18
CA GLN A 104 14.01 -10.31 0.74
C GLN A 104 12.63 -9.97 0.16
N THR A 105 12.59 -9.08 -0.84
CA THR A 105 11.33 -8.56 -1.39
C THR A 105 10.49 -9.62 -2.10
N MET A 106 11.10 -10.49 -2.90
CA MET A 106 10.39 -11.58 -3.56
C MET A 106 10.89 -12.93 -3.03
N ILE A 107 9.96 -13.76 -2.57
CA ILE A 107 10.24 -15.10 -2.08
C ILE A 107 9.54 -16.09 -3.00
N THR A 108 10.32 -17.02 -3.56
CA THR A 108 9.83 -18.02 -4.51
C THR A 108 10.09 -19.46 -4.02
N PRO A 109 9.29 -20.44 -4.44
CA PRO A 109 9.50 -21.84 -4.08
C PRO A 109 10.88 -22.39 -4.52
N ALA A 110 11.47 -21.79 -5.56
CA ALA A 110 12.72 -22.28 -6.16
C ALA A 110 13.92 -22.18 -5.21
N GLU A 111 13.89 -21.25 -4.23
CA GLU A 111 15.05 -21.04 -3.34
C GLU A 111 15.06 -21.98 -2.13
N LYS A 112 13.92 -22.21 -1.50
CA LYS A 112 13.75 -23.03 -0.28
C LYS A 112 12.34 -23.61 -0.23
N ALA A 113 12.06 -24.65 -1.01
CA ALA A 113 10.72 -25.21 -1.22
C ALA A 113 9.98 -25.60 0.08
N ASP A 114 10.66 -26.24 1.03
CA ASP A 114 10.07 -26.67 2.31
C ASP A 114 9.69 -25.46 3.19
N VAL A 115 10.58 -24.46 3.24
CA VAL A 115 10.32 -23.22 4.00
C VAL A 115 9.18 -22.43 3.35
N PHE A 116 9.19 -22.32 2.02
CA PHE A 116 8.11 -21.66 1.29
C PHE A 116 6.76 -22.35 1.54
N SER A 117 6.72 -23.68 1.55
CA SER A 117 5.52 -24.47 1.86
C SER A 117 5.02 -24.21 3.29
N SER A 118 5.92 -24.01 4.26
CA SER A 118 5.57 -23.63 5.62
C SER A 118 5.01 -22.21 5.68
N LEU A 119 5.63 -21.23 5.01
CA LEU A 119 5.12 -19.85 4.93
C LEU A 119 3.72 -19.80 4.32
N ARG A 120 3.50 -20.51 3.22
CA ARG A 120 2.19 -20.62 2.58
C ARG A 120 1.15 -21.23 3.51
N ARG A 121 1.43 -22.36 4.14
CA ARG A 121 0.52 -23.03 5.08
C ARG A 121 0.13 -22.10 6.24
N ASN A 122 1.08 -21.37 6.82
CA ASN A 122 0.77 -20.42 7.88
C ASN A 122 -0.18 -19.31 7.42
N LEU A 123 -0.02 -18.77 6.18
CA LEU A 123 -0.93 -17.80 5.60
C LEU A 123 -2.33 -18.39 5.36
N GLU A 124 -2.41 -19.63 4.86
CA GLU A 124 -3.68 -20.35 4.66
C GLU A 124 -4.40 -20.57 6.01
N HIS A 125 -3.69 -21.04 7.06
CA HIS A 125 -4.26 -21.20 8.40
C HIS A 125 -4.69 -19.86 9.03
N MET A 126 -3.95 -18.77 8.82
CA MET A 126 -4.38 -17.44 9.26
C MET A 126 -5.64 -17.00 8.51
N LEU A 127 -5.78 -17.32 7.22
CA LEU A 127 -6.97 -17.03 6.44
C LEU A 127 -8.18 -17.82 6.96
N ASP A 128 -8.02 -19.10 7.25
CA ASP A 128 -9.07 -19.94 7.81
C ASP A 128 -9.53 -19.41 9.18
N ALA A 129 -8.58 -19.09 10.07
CA ALA A 129 -8.87 -18.49 11.37
C ALA A 129 -9.63 -17.17 11.23
N TYR A 130 -9.19 -16.30 10.33
CA TYR A 130 -9.80 -14.98 10.06
C TYR A 130 -11.22 -15.10 9.49
N THR A 131 -11.47 -16.11 8.66
CA THR A 131 -12.75 -16.30 7.97
C THR A 131 -13.78 -17.01 8.86
N CYS A 132 -13.36 -18.09 9.55
CA CYS A 132 -14.28 -18.93 10.34
C CYS A 132 -14.59 -18.34 11.72
N GLN A 133 -13.64 -17.64 12.35
CA GLN A 133 -13.77 -16.99 13.67
C GLN A 133 -14.33 -17.93 14.78
N GLU A 134 -13.93 -19.19 14.78
CA GLU A 134 -14.27 -20.13 15.83
C GLU A 134 -13.73 -19.70 17.21
N SER A 135 -14.25 -20.23 18.29
CA SER A 135 -13.77 -19.89 19.64
C SER A 135 -12.26 -20.12 19.77
N GLY A 136 -11.51 -19.06 20.15
CA GLY A 136 -10.05 -19.11 20.25
C GLY A 136 -9.28 -18.90 18.94
N TYR A 137 -9.94 -18.51 17.87
CA TYR A 137 -9.30 -18.25 16.56
C TYR A 137 -8.13 -17.25 16.65
N GLN A 138 -8.20 -16.29 17.58
CA GLN A 138 -7.12 -15.31 17.78
C GLN A 138 -5.82 -16.00 18.21
N PHE A 139 -5.89 -17.03 19.06
CA PHE A 139 -4.71 -17.80 19.47
C PHE A 139 -4.14 -18.63 18.32
N PHE A 140 -5.01 -19.23 17.51
CA PHE A 140 -4.59 -20.00 16.36
C PHE A 140 -3.97 -19.09 15.28
N PHE A 141 -4.57 -17.94 15.06
CA PHE A 141 -4.02 -16.90 14.18
C PHE A 141 -2.63 -16.45 14.66
N ALA A 142 -2.50 -16.09 15.94
CA ALA A 142 -1.24 -15.62 16.52
C ALA A 142 -0.14 -16.69 16.46
N ALA A 143 -0.45 -17.95 16.73
CA ALA A 143 0.51 -19.05 16.62
C ALA A 143 1.07 -19.18 15.19
N ASN A 144 0.20 -19.16 14.18
CA ASN A 144 0.60 -19.22 12.77
C ASN A 144 1.37 -17.95 12.34
N LEU A 145 1.01 -16.77 12.83
CA LEU A 145 1.73 -15.53 12.57
C LEU A 145 3.17 -15.60 13.09
N TYR A 146 3.38 -16.07 14.33
CA TYR A 146 4.72 -16.17 14.91
C TYR A 146 5.57 -17.26 14.26
N GLU A 147 4.97 -18.37 13.86
CA GLU A 147 5.66 -19.41 13.07
C GLU A 147 6.06 -18.86 11.69
N PHE A 148 5.17 -18.12 11.02
CA PHE A 148 5.45 -17.44 9.76
C PHE A 148 6.64 -16.48 9.91
N LEU A 149 6.62 -15.62 10.93
CA LEU A 149 7.68 -14.65 11.22
C LEU A 149 9.02 -15.34 11.55
N TYR A 150 9.00 -16.46 12.28
CA TYR A 150 10.19 -17.25 12.55
C TYR A 150 10.82 -17.78 11.26
N HIS A 151 10.03 -18.37 10.37
CA HIS A 151 10.52 -18.87 9.10
C HIS A 151 11.03 -17.75 8.20
N LEU A 152 10.31 -16.63 8.14
CA LEU A 152 10.70 -15.45 7.38
C LEU A 152 12.03 -14.87 7.88
N TYR A 153 12.13 -14.65 9.20
CA TYR A 153 13.35 -14.11 9.84
C TYR A 153 14.56 -15.03 9.63
N LYS A 154 14.41 -16.31 9.92
CA LYS A 154 15.52 -17.26 9.85
C LYS A 154 16.07 -17.47 8.44
N ASN A 155 15.23 -17.36 7.41
CA ASN A 155 15.57 -17.81 6.07
C ASN A 155 15.71 -16.67 5.05
N PHE A 156 15.04 -15.56 5.25
CA PHE A 156 14.91 -14.47 4.25
C PHE A 156 15.19 -13.08 4.83
N CYS A 157 15.70 -13.01 6.06
CA CYS A 157 16.13 -11.78 6.68
C CYS A 157 17.64 -11.62 6.58
N SER A 158 18.07 -10.41 6.24
CA SER A 158 19.46 -9.98 6.37
C SER A 158 19.52 -8.88 7.42
N ALA A 159 20.40 -9.04 8.42
CA ALA A 159 20.71 -7.97 9.35
C ALA A 159 21.78 -7.09 8.71
N PHE A 160 21.44 -5.84 8.40
CA PHE A 160 22.45 -4.86 7.96
C PHE A 160 22.74 -3.87 9.08
N PRO A 161 24.02 -3.59 9.37
CA PRO A 161 24.38 -2.32 9.97
C PRO A 161 23.93 -1.21 9.02
N SER A 162 23.54 -0.06 9.54
CA SER A 162 23.09 1.11 8.75
C SER A 162 23.94 1.25 7.48
N ALA A 163 23.33 1.06 6.33
CA ALA A 163 24.04 1.09 5.05
C ALA A 163 24.68 2.46 4.83
N PRO A 164 25.90 2.54 4.29
CA PRO A 164 26.49 3.82 3.92
C PRO A 164 25.58 4.54 2.92
N GLU A 165 25.57 5.87 2.99
CA GLU A 165 24.78 6.76 2.16
C GLU A 165 25.04 6.50 0.67
N THR A 166 24.20 5.72 0.02
CA THR A 166 24.33 5.39 -1.40
C THR A 166 23.59 6.42 -2.26
N ARG A 167 23.93 6.49 -3.56
CA ARG A 167 23.19 7.31 -4.52
C ARG A 167 21.70 6.93 -4.53
N ALA A 168 21.37 5.65 -4.37
CA ALA A 168 20.00 5.16 -4.32
C ALA A 168 19.23 5.71 -3.10
N ASN A 169 19.89 5.82 -1.93
CA ASN A 169 19.27 6.39 -0.73
C ASN A 169 18.97 7.89 -0.93
N ARG A 170 19.90 8.64 -1.51
CA ARG A 170 19.70 10.08 -1.83
C ARG A 170 18.58 10.28 -2.86
N ASP A 171 18.48 9.41 -3.84
CA ASP A 171 17.43 9.47 -4.85
C ASP A 171 16.06 9.14 -4.24
N LEU A 172 15.99 8.18 -3.32
CA LEU A 172 14.77 7.86 -2.56
C LEU A 172 14.34 9.04 -1.68
N GLU A 173 15.28 9.64 -0.92
CA GLU A 173 15.02 10.83 -0.09
C GLU A 173 14.45 12.00 -0.90
N ARG A 174 15.03 12.27 -2.09
CA ARG A 174 14.52 13.29 -3.01
C ARG A 174 13.08 13.03 -3.44
N VAL A 175 12.76 11.78 -3.80
CA VAL A 175 11.39 11.42 -4.21
C VAL A 175 10.44 11.57 -3.02
N THR A 176 10.81 11.08 -1.84
CA THR A 176 10.01 11.20 -0.62
C THR A 176 9.77 12.66 -0.24
N GLN A 177 10.79 13.52 -0.34
CA GLN A 177 10.65 14.97 -0.11
C GLN A 177 9.60 15.61 -1.02
N VAL A 178 9.60 15.27 -2.32
CA VAL A 178 8.56 15.78 -3.24
C VAL A 178 7.19 15.21 -2.93
N MET A 179 7.11 13.93 -2.55
CA MET A 179 5.83 13.32 -2.14
C MET A 179 5.26 14.02 -0.89
N ASP A 180 6.10 14.34 0.10
CA ASP A 180 5.72 15.09 1.28
C ASP A 180 5.28 16.52 0.94
N TRP A 181 5.99 17.18 0.02
CA TRP A 181 5.58 18.49 -0.47
C TRP A 181 4.22 18.43 -1.16
N VAL A 182 3.99 17.51 -2.08
CA VAL A 182 2.68 17.30 -2.72
C VAL A 182 1.59 17.07 -1.66
N ARG A 183 1.85 16.24 -0.68
CA ARG A 183 0.89 15.92 0.38
C ARG A 183 0.44 17.14 1.19
N ASN A 184 1.37 18.04 1.47
CA ASN A 184 1.09 19.21 2.29
C ASN A 184 0.48 20.38 1.47
N HIS A 185 0.62 20.35 0.13
CA HIS A 185 0.24 21.46 -0.76
C HIS A 185 -0.64 21.01 -1.94
N PHE A 186 -1.23 19.81 -1.92
CA PHE A 186 -1.97 19.24 -3.06
C PHE A 186 -3.12 20.12 -3.59
N GLN A 187 -3.68 20.98 -2.76
CA GLN A 187 -4.75 21.91 -3.13
C GLN A 187 -4.25 23.05 -4.01
N GLU A 188 -2.97 23.37 -3.94
CA GLU A 188 -2.32 24.45 -4.68
C GLU A 188 -2.01 24.06 -6.12
N GLN A 189 -1.64 25.04 -6.95
CA GLN A 189 -1.16 24.79 -8.31
C GLN A 189 0.29 24.31 -8.28
N LEU A 190 0.49 23.00 -8.17
CA LEU A 190 1.81 22.39 -8.20
C LEU A 190 2.19 22.02 -9.63
N THR A 191 3.38 22.44 -10.06
CA THR A 191 3.90 22.15 -11.39
C THR A 191 5.08 21.18 -11.34
N LEU A 192 5.35 20.54 -12.48
CA LEU A 192 6.51 19.70 -12.65
C LEU A 192 7.83 20.49 -12.52
N ASP A 193 7.82 21.77 -12.94
CA ASP A 193 8.99 22.63 -12.89
C ASP A 193 9.29 23.01 -11.42
N ASP A 194 8.27 23.30 -10.61
CA ASP A 194 8.45 23.55 -9.16
C ASP A 194 9.03 22.32 -8.45
N ALA A 195 8.53 21.12 -8.79
CA ALA A 195 9.04 19.88 -8.21
C ALA A 195 10.51 19.61 -8.58
N ALA A 196 10.91 19.85 -9.83
CA ALA A 196 12.28 19.71 -10.28
C ALA A 196 13.21 20.77 -9.63
N ALA A 197 12.74 22.02 -9.55
CA ALA A 197 13.47 23.13 -8.93
C ALA A 197 13.71 22.91 -7.43
N SER A 198 12.72 22.37 -6.69
CA SER A 198 12.85 22.07 -5.25
C SER A 198 13.99 21.10 -4.94
N LEU A 199 14.36 20.25 -5.89
CA LEU A 199 15.45 19.28 -5.78
C LEU A 199 16.74 19.75 -6.46
N ALA A 200 16.76 20.95 -7.05
CA ALA A 200 17.87 21.49 -7.86
C ALA A 200 18.33 20.52 -8.98
N VAL A 201 17.36 19.92 -9.70
CA VAL A 201 17.62 18.98 -10.80
C VAL A 201 16.91 19.41 -12.08
N SER A 202 17.33 18.86 -13.24
CA SER A 202 16.60 19.10 -14.49
C SER A 202 15.24 18.39 -14.48
N ARG A 203 14.27 18.93 -15.22
CA ARG A 203 12.94 18.38 -15.39
C ARG A 203 12.97 16.94 -15.90
N GLU A 204 13.82 16.66 -16.89
CA GLU A 204 13.98 15.34 -17.49
C GLU A 204 14.51 14.31 -16.48
N TYR A 205 15.50 14.72 -15.68
CA TYR A 205 16.04 13.87 -14.62
C TYR A 205 14.97 13.59 -13.57
N PHE A 206 14.28 14.62 -13.09
CA PHE A 206 13.20 14.48 -12.14
C PHE A 206 12.10 13.53 -12.64
N CYS A 207 11.62 13.69 -13.89
CA CYS A 207 10.60 12.82 -14.47
C CYS A 207 11.01 11.35 -14.46
N ARG A 208 12.25 11.04 -14.85
CA ARG A 208 12.76 9.66 -14.83
C ARG A 208 12.90 9.12 -13.43
N LEU A 209 13.46 9.95 -12.52
CA LEU A 209 13.65 9.60 -11.12
C LEU A 209 12.31 9.30 -10.46
N PHE A 210 11.38 10.22 -10.52
CA PHE A 210 10.07 10.11 -9.89
C PHE A 210 9.30 8.89 -10.40
N LYS A 211 9.22 8.70 -11.73
CA LYS A 211 8.56 7.55 -12.33
C LYS A 211 9.22 6.21 -11.96
N ARG A 212 10.55 6.19 -11.86
CA ARG A 212 11.30 4.99 -11.45
C ARG A 212 10.92 4.52 -10.04
N TYR A 213 10.80 5.45 -9.09
CA TYR A 213 10.53 5.13 -7.69
C TYR A 213 9.04 4.99 -7.38
N THR A 214 8.17 5.74 -8.05
CA THR A 214 6.72 5.75 -7.77
C THR A 214 5.89 4.93 -8.77
N GLY A 215 6.48 4.46 -9.86
CA GLY A 215 5.78 3.76 -10.94
C GLY A 215 4.86 4.63 -11.79
N GLN A 216 4.74 5.94 -11.50
CA GLN A 216 3.83 6.87 -12.17
C GLN A 216 4.49 8.24 -12.38
N THR A 217 3.92 9.04 -13.29
CA THR A 217 4.39 10.42 -13.49
C THR A 217 3.99 11.30 -12.30
N PHE A 218 4.67 12.44 -12.11
CA PHE A 218 4.34 13.41 -11.07
C PHE A 218 2.89 13.89 -11.13
N LEU A 219 2.38 14.20 -12.34
CA LEU A 219 0.98 14.64 -12.51
C LEU A 219 -0.03 13.52 -12.24
N GLU A 220 0.26 12.27 -12.60
CA GLU A 220 -0.58 11.13 -12.23
C GLU A 220 -0.62 10.95 -10.72
N TYR A 221 0.52 11.08 -10.06
CA TYR A 221 0.63 11.03 -8.61
C TYR A 221 -0.18 12.15 -7.94
N LEU A 222 0.02 13.42 -8.33
CA LEU A 222 -0.72 14.57 -7.81
C LEU A 222 -2.23 14.39 -7.98
N ASN A 223 -2.68 13.94 -9.16
CA ASN A 223 -4.10 13.69 -9.41
C ASN A 223 -4.65 12.53 -8.56
N SER A 224 -3.86 11.49 -8.32
CA SER A 224 -4.24 10.41 -7.41
C SER A 224 -4.43 10.93 -5.98
N VAL A 225 -3.48 11.74 -5.48
CA VAL A 225 -3.55 12.41 -4.17
C VAL A 225 -4.84 13.20 -4.01
N ARG A 226 -5.08 14.11 -4.92
CA ARG A 226 -6.27 14.98 -4.93
C ARG A 226 -7.56 14.15 -4.94
N THR A 227 -7.58 13.10 -5.78
CA THR A 227 -8.75 12.22 -5.90
C THR A 227 -9.01 11.42 -4.63
N MET A 228 -7.96 11.01 -3.92
CA MET A 228 -8.09 10.28 -2.65
C MET A 228 -8.64 11.20 -1.54
N HIS A 229 -8.16 12.43 -1.44
CA HIS A 229 -8.73 13.42 -0.52
C HIS A 229 -10.20 13.73 -0.84
N LEU A 230 -10.54 13.88 -2.13
CA LEU A 230 -11.92 14.06 -2.55
C LEU A 230 -12.79 12.85 -2.15
N TYR A 231 -12.28 11.62 -2.26
CA TYR A 231 -13.03 10.42 -1.86
C TYR A 231 -13.34 10.43 -0.34
N GLU A 232 -12.41 10.87 0.50
CA GLU A 232 -12.69 11.01 1.94
C GLU A 232 -13.72 12.11 2.23
N ASP A 233 -13.59 13.25 1.57
CA ASP A 233 -14.61 14.31 1.67
C ASP A 233 -15.98 13.81 1.18
N LEU A 234 -16.01 13.00 0.10
CA LEU A 234 -17.22 12.41 -0.46
C LEU A 234 -17.97 11.50 0.53
N LYS A 235 -17.22 10.80 1.38
CA LYS A 235 -17.79 9.93 2.44
C LYS A 235 -18.32 10.72 3.64
N ASN A 236 -17.69 11.84 3.94
CA ASN A 236 -17.89 12.58 5.18
C ASN A 236 -18.75 13.85 5.01
N THR A 237 -19.12 14.23 3.77
CA THR A 237 -19.91 15.43 3.49
C THR A 237 -20.98 15.19 2.43
N ASP A 238 -21.98 16.08 2.38
CA ASP A 238 -23.00 16.10 1.34
C ASP A 238 -22.68 17.09 0.21
N ASP A 239 -21.48 17.67 0.21
CA ASP A 239 -21.05 18.64 -0.79
C ASP A 239 -21.15 18.10 -2.22
N SER A 240 -21.48 18.96 -3.19
CA SER A 240 -21.50 18.55 -4.60
C SER A 240 -20.11 18.14 -5.07
N ILE A 241 -20.03 17.26 -6.08
CA ILE A 241 -18.76 16.84 -6.68
C ILE A 241 -17.92 18.02 -7.15
N THR A 242 -18.57 19.07 -7.69
CA THR A 242 -17.89 20.28 -8.15
C THR A 242 -17.22 21.03 -6.99
N VAL A 243 -17.92 21.19 -5.88
CA VAL A 243 -17.36 21.80 -4.66
C VAL A 243 -16.20 21.00 -4.11
N LEU A 244 -16.34 19.66 -4.07
CA LEU A 244 -15.27 18.78 -3.62
C LEU A 244 -14.05 18.84 -4.54
N MET A 245 -14.24 18.95 -5.86
CA MET A 245 -13.14 19.12 -6.81
C MET A 245 -12.37 20.42 -6.56
N GLU A 246 -13.09 21.54 -6.41
CA GLU A 246 -12.48 22.84 -6.14
C GLU A 246 -11.69 22.82 -4.83
N LYS A 247 -12.29 22.32 -3.75
CA LYS A 247 -11.66 22.18 -2.42
C LYS A 247 -10.36 21.35 -2.48
N ASN A 248 -10.31 20.34 -3.36
CA ASN A 248 -9.16 19.45 -3.49
C ASN A 248 -8.21 19.84 -4.65
N GLY A 249 -8.30 21.04 -5.21
CA GLY A 249 -7.42 21.55 -6.25
C GLY A 249 -7.56 20.85 -7.60
N ILE A 250 -8.71 20.23 -7.87
CA ILE A 250 -8.97 19.48 -9.11
C ILE A 250 -9.67 20.40 -10.11
N SER A 251 -8.96 20.85 -11.13
CA SER A 251 -9.50 21.73 -12.18
C SER A 251 -10.01 20.99 -13.43
N ASN A 252 -9.54 19.77 -13.68
CA ASN A 252 -9.87 19.01 -14.88
C ASN A 252 -10.82 17.84 -14.58
N TYR A 253 -12.11 18.02 -14.84
CA TYR A 253 -13.15 17.03 -14.59
C TYR A 253 -12.89 15.68 -15.32
N LYS A 254 -12.44 15.73 -16.59
CA LYS A 254 -12.18 14.50 -17.37
C LYS A 254 -11.03 13.65 -16.79
N VAL A 255 -9.96 14.33 -16.38
CA VAL A 255 -8.83 13.68 -15.71
C VAL A 255 -9.26 13.11 -14.37
N PHE A 256 -10.01 13.87 -13.57
CA PHE A 256 -10.57 13.43 -12.30
C PHE A 256 -11.42 12.17 -12.46
N MET A 257 -12.41 12.15 -13.32
CA MET A 257 -13.32 11.02 -13.51
C MET A 257 -12.56 9.75 -13.91
N ARG A 258 -11.55 9.88 -14.79
CA ARG A 258 -10.69 8.76 -15.18
C ARG A 258 -9.87 8.25 -14.00
N THR A 259 -9.26 9.17 -13.22
CA THR A 259 -8.46 8.81 -12.04
C THR A 259 -9.34 8.18 -10.96
N PHE A 260 -10.50 8.75 -10.68
CA PHE A 260 -11.44 8.25 -9.69
C PHE A 260 -11.92 6.82 -10.03
N LYS A 261 -12.33 6.60 -11.29
CA LYS A 261 -12.73 5.26 -11.73
C LYS A 261 -11.58 4.26 -11.67
N LYS A 262 -10.36 4.69 -11.98
CA LYS A 262 -9.15 3.86 -11.88
C LYS A 262 -8.84 3.45 -10.43
N LEU A 263 -9.07 4.34 -9.45
CA LEU A 263 -8.78 4.09 -8.03
C LEU A 263 -9.89 3.29 -7.34
N TYR A 264 -11.16 3.56 -7.68
CA TYR A 264 -12.31 3.08 -6.91
C TYR A 264 -13.30 2.22 -7.72
N GLY A 265 -13.02 1.96 -9.00
CA GLY A 265 -13.79 1.06 -9.85
C GLY A 265 -15.09 1.63 -10.43
N ASP A 266 -15.67 2.68 -9.82
CA ASP A 266 -16.93 3.29 -10.25
C ASP A 266 -16.89 4.84 -10.18
N THR A 267 -18.02 5.49 -10.48
CA THR A 267 -18.15 6.95 -10.43
C THR A 267 -18.38 7.45 -9.00
N PRO A 268 -17.99 8.72 -8.69
CA PRO A 268 -18.23 9.31 -7.37
C PRO A 268 -19.70 9.24 -6.92
N GLN A 269 -20.63 9.47 -7.83
CA GLN A 269 -22.08 9.44 -7.53
C GLN A 269 -22.56 8.07 -7.12
N LYS A 270 -22.15 7.00 -7.83
CA LYS A 270 -22.53 5.64 -7.49
C LYS A 270 -21.93 5.19 -6.16
N ILE A 271 -20.67 5.56 -5.90
CA ILE A 271 -20.03 5.26 -4.63
C ILE A 271 -20.75 5.96 -3.48
N ARG A 272 -21.12 7.24 -3.65
CA ARG A 272 -21.91 7.98 -2.64
C ARG A 272 -23.28 7.32 -2.39
N SER A 273 -24.00 6.89 -3.41
CA SER A 273 -25.27 6.17 -3.26
C SER A 273 -25.09 4.88 -2.49
N GLY A 274 -24.11 4.06 -2.85
CA GLY A 274 -23.84 2.80 -2.15
C GLY A 274 -23.43 2.99 -0.68
N ILE A 275 -22.70 4.05 -0.35
CA ILE A 275 -22.38 4.40 1.05
C ILE A 275 -23.67 4.75 1.81
N ARG A 276 -24.58 5.51 1.21
CA ARG A 276 -25.86 5.90 1.84
C ARG A 276 -26.78 4.70 2.06
N GLU A 277 -26.84 3.75 1.14
CA GLU A 277 -27.62 2.50 1.31
C GLU A 277 -27.10 1.64 2.46
N TYR A 278 -25.79 1.62 2.70
CA TYR A 278 -25.17 0.86 3.82
C TYR A 278 -25.41 1.52 5.18
N PHE A 279 -25.64 2.82 5.24
CA PHE A 279 -25.86 3.58 6.48
C PHE A 279 -27.31 3.98 6.71
N SER A 280 -28.27 3.60 5.84
CA SER A 280 -29.71 3.73 6.10
C SER A 280 -30.19 2.44 6.75
N PRO A 281 -30.41 2.40 8.09
CA PRO A 281 -31.14 1.28 8.67
C PRO A 281 -32.57 1.39 8.16
N GLU A 282 -33.03 0.41 7.38
CA GLU A 282 -34.45 0.18 7.22
C GLU A 282 -35.05 0.00 8.62
N LEU A 283 -35.80 1.00 9.07
CA LEU A 283 -36.71 0.83 10.20
C LEU A 283 -37.77 -0.18 9.75
N PRO A 284 -37.86 -1.36 10.38
CA PRO A 284 -38.96 -2.27 10.11
C PRO A 284 -40.27 -1.60 10.53
N SER A 285 -41.20 -1.51 9.56
CA SER A 285 -42.60 -1.10 9.74
C SER A 285 -43.34 -2.04 10.66
#